data_af64293ef359c4ea75f976c618f445ef
#
_entry.id   af64293ef359c4ea75f976c618f445ef
#
_cell.length_a   1.000
_cell.length_b   1.000
_cell.length_c   1.000
_cell.angle_alpha   90.00
_cell.angle_beta   90.00
_cell.angle_gamma   90.00
#
_symmetry.space_group_name_H-M   'P 1'
#
loop_
_entity.id
_entity.type
_entity.pdbx_description
1 polymer ?
#
loop_
_entity_poly.entity_id
_entity_poly.type
_entity_poly.pdbx_seq_one_letter_code
_entity_poly.pdbx_strand_id
1 'polypeptide(L)'
;GTPAGLIPAGLAARDTLRLEAGMPLYGNELGPDLTPFEAGLGRVVKFDKAGDFVGRSALAVLAATEPARRLVGLTIQSRRIPRHGYPVLADGVVCGTVTSGAPSPTLGQPIAMAYLNVGPGADDAVLAVDIRGEAVPAQLTDLPFYSRSR
;
A
#
# COMPACT_ATOMS: atom_id res chain seq x y z
N GLY A 1 12.39 21.41 24.45
CA GLY A 1 11.17 21.27 23.65
C GLY A 1 9.90 21.32 24.47
N THR A 2 9.81 20.56 25.58
CA THR A 2 8.59 20.47 26.43
C THR A 2 8.08 21.82 26.93
N PRO A 3 8.94 22.78 27.38
CA PRO A 3 8.46 24.12 27.77
C PRO A 3 7.83 24.91 26.61
N ALA A 4 8.13 24.53 25.35
CA ALA A 4 7.56 25.14 24.15
C ALA A 4 6.36 24.34 23.60
N GLY A 5 5.79 23.42 24.38
CA GLY A 5 4.63 22.62 23.99
C GLY A 5 4.95 21.37 23.13
N LEU A 6 6.23 20.98 23.02
CA LEU A 6 6.58 19.73 22.32
C LEU A 6 6.10 18.52 23.13
N ILE A 7 5.37 17.64 22.49
CA ILE A 7 4.89 16.40 23.08
C ILE A 7 5.59 15.21 22.40
N PRO A 8 6.17 14.27 23.17
CA PRO A 8 6.72 13.04 22.59
C PRO A 8 5.67 12.22 21.88
N ALA A 9 6.01 11.69 20.69
CA ALA A 9 5.16 10.81 19.92
C ALA A 9 5.90 9.50 19.60
N GLY A 10 5.20 8.38 19.67
CA GLY A 10 5.78 7.07 19.36
C GLY A 10 5.89 6.78 17.86
N LEU A 11 6.66 5.74 17.50
CA LEU A 11 6.81 5.28 16.12
C LEU A 11 5.49 4.94 15.43
N ALA A 12 4.51 4.42 16.18
CA ALA A 12 3.19 4.10 15.67
C ALA A 12 2.46 5.35 15.12
N ALA A 13 2.68 6.53 15.69
CA ALA A 13 2.09 7.77 15.18
C ALA A 13 2.62 8.08 13.77
N ARG A 14 3.93 7.94 13.54
CA ARG A 14 4.53 8.13 12.21
C ARG A 14 4.01 7.09 11.22
N ASP A 15 3.92 5.81 11.63
CA ASP A 15 3.43 4.74 10.75
C ASP A 15 1.97 4.95 10.35
N THR A 16 1.12 5.33 11.29
CA THR A 16 -0.28 5.66 11.00
C THR A 16 -0.39 6.86 10.03
N LEU A 17 0.35 7.93 10.29
CA LEU A 17 0.30 9.14 9.45
C LEU A 17 0.77 8.86 8.01
N ARG A 18 1.88 8.13 7.83
CA ARG A 18 2.37 7.81 6.50
C ARG A 18 1.40 6.88 5.76
N LEU A 19 0.79 5.91 6.48
CA LEU A 19 -0.16 4.96 5.89
C LEU A 19 -1.44 5.69 5.44
N GLU A 20 -2.02 6.57 6.26
CA GLU A 20 -3.16 7.42 5.87
C GLU A 20 -2.84 8.26 4.63
N ALA A 21 -1.63 8.78 4.54
CA ALA A 21 -1.15 9.54 3.38
C ALA A 21 -0.78 8.67 2.16
N GLY A 22 -0.94 7.34 2.24
CA GLY A 22 -0.61 6.42 1.16
C GLY A 22 0.90 6.37 0.84
N MET A 23 1.75 6.74 1.80
CA MET A 23 3.21 6.78 1.58
C MET A 23 3.83 5.39 1.79
N PRO A 24 4.48 4.83 0.76
CA PRO A 24 5.15 3.54 0.87
C PRO A 24 6.36 3.62 1.78
N LEU A 25 6.62 2.53 2.50
CA LEU A 25 7.76 2.35 3.39
C LEU A 25 8.76 1.37 2.78
N TYR A 26 10.06 1.74 2.82
CA TYR A 26 11.11 0.81 2.41
C TYR A 26 11.18 -0.40 3.37
N GLY A 27 11.29 -1.58 2.80
CA GLY A 27 11.23 -2.86 3.52
C GLY A 27 9.83 -3.48 3.56
N ASN A 28 8.78 -2.71 3.28
CA ASN A 28 7.40 -3.19 3.19
C ASN A 28 6.85 -3.05 1.76
N GLU A 29 6.66 -1.81 1.30
CA GLU A 29 6.14 -1.48 -0.02
C GLU A 29 7.23 -1.22 -1.05
N LEU A 30 8.46 -0.95 -0.61
CA LEU A 30 9.61 -0.69 -1.47
C LEU A 30 10.75 -1.63 -1.11
N GLY A 31 11.47 -2.10 -2.11
CA GLY A 31 12.61 -3.00 -1.94
C GLY A 31 13.32 -3.26 -3.25
N PRO A 32 14.45 -3.99 -3.23
CA PRO A 32 15.22 -4.28 -4.44
C PRO A 32 14.46 -5.15 -5.45
N ASP A 33 13.48 -5.95 -4.98
CA ASP A 33 12.68 -6.86 -5.80
C ASP A 33 11.33 -6.26 -6.22
N LEU A 34 11.14 -4.95 -6.00
CA LEU A 34 9.93 -4.21 -6.30
C LEU A 34 10.22 -3.10 -7.29
N THR A 35 9.47 -3.07 -8.38
CA THR A 35 9.60 -2.01 -9.38
C THR A 35 8.81 -0.77 -8.96
N PRO A 36 9.20 0.43 -9.41
CA PRO A 36 8.41 1.64 -9.16
C PRO A 36 7.00 1.58 -9.78
N PHE A 37 6.80 0.76 -10.82
CA PHE A 37 5.50 0.60 -11.46
C PHE A 37 4.55 -0.24 -10.61
N GLU A 38 5.02 -1.32 -10.01
CA GLU A 38 4.27 -2.12 -9.04
C GLU A 38 3.86 -1.29 -7.81
N ALA A 39 4.76 -0.41 -7.35
CA ALA A 39 4.54 0.45 -6.18
C ALA A 39 3.69 1.70 -6.47
N GLY A 40 3.15 1.86 -7.70
CA GLY A 40 2.37 3.04 -8.08
C GLY A 40 3.20 4.32 -8.24
N LEU A 41 4.53 4.20 -8.25
CA LEU A 41 5.47 5.32 -8.34
C LEU A 41 6.00 5.56 -9.75
N GLY A 42 5.38 5.00 -10.78
CA GLY A 42 5.83 5.16 -12.17
C GLY A 42 6.00 6.63 -12.60
N ARG A 43 5.20 7.55 -12.05
CA ARG A 43 5.29 8.99 -12.36
C ARG A 43 6.59 9.65 -11.89
N VAL A 44 7.34 9.06 -10.96
CA VAL A 44 8.64 9.61 -10.53
C VAL A 44 9.77 9.23 -11.48
N VAL A 45 9.57 8.21 -12.32
CA VAL A 45 10.51 7.82 -13.37
C VAL A 45 10.37 8.77 -14.55
N LYS A 46 11.33 9.66 -14.73
CA LYS A 46 11.29 10.70 -15.76
C LYS A 46 12.10 10.30 -16.99
N PHE A 47 11.44 9.67 -17.96
CA PHE A 47 12.06 9.29 -19.25
C PHE A 47 12.30 10.47 -20.17
N ASP A 48 11.57 11.57 -20.01
CA ASP A 48 11.64 12.82 -20.75
C ASP A 48 12.76 13.77 -20.27
N LYS A 49 13.41 13.43 -19.16
CA LYS A 49 14.52 14.21 -18.62
C LYS A 49 15.71 14.19 -19.58
N ALA A 50 16.32 15.36 -19.83
CA ALA A 50 17.56 15.48 -20.57
C ALA A 50 18.70 14.73 -19.83
N GLY A 51 19.43 13.91 -20.58
CA GLY A 51 20.50 13.04 -20.07
C GLY A 51 20.02 11.63 -19.71
N ASP A 52 20.98 10.75 -19.52
CA ASP A 52 20.75 9.36 -19.17
C ASP A 52 20.85 9.14 -17.65
N PHE A 53 20.35 8.03 -17.17
CA PHE A 53 20.47 7.58 -15.78
C PHE A 53 20.58 6.05 -15.69
N VAL A 54 21.19 5.56 -14.64
CA VAL A 54 21.37 4.12 -14.41
C VAL A 54 20.02 3.42 -14.35
N GLY A 55 19.82 2.39 -15.18
CA GLY A 55 18.59 1.59 -15.24
C GLY A 55 17.51 2.13 -16.17
N ARG A 56 17.72 3.24 -16.90
CA ARG A 56 16.71 3.82 -17.80
C ARG A 56 16.16 2.84 -18.82
N SER A 57 17.02 2.08 -19.51
CA SER A 57 16.60 1.10 -20.53
C SER A 57 15.79 -0.04 -19.91
N ALA A 58 16.22 -0.57 -18.77
CA ALA A 58 15.48 -1.61 -18.05
C ALA A 58 14.11 -1.11 -17.57
N LEU A 59 14.05 0.08 -17.00
CA LEU A 59 12.79 0.69 -16.56
C LEU A 59 11.85 1.01 -17.74
N ALA A 60 12.39 1.37 -18.92
CA ALA A 60 11.56 1.59 -20.11
C ALA A 60 10.87 0.30 -20.58
N VAL A 61 11.53 -0.83 -20.52
CA VAL A 61 10.93 -2.14 -20.80
C VAL A 61 9.82 -2.45 -19.80
N LEU A 62 10.10 -2.27 -18.50
CA LEU A 62 9.12 -2.50 -17.44
C LEU A 62 7.91 -1.56 -17.53
N ALA A 63 8.11 -0.30 -17.94
CA ALA A 63 7.02 0.66 -18.13
C ALA A 63 6.06 0.28 -19.27
N ALA A 64 6.55 -0.48 -20.26
CA ALA A 64 5.75 -0.98 -21.38
C ALA A 64 5.06 -2.32 -21.09
N THR A 65 5.31 -2.91 -19.92
CA THR A 65 4.80 -4.22 -19.52
C THR A 65 3.81 -4.03 -18.37
N GLU A 66 2.70 -4.75 -18.41
CA GLU A 66 1.77 -4.77 -17.27
C GLU A 66 2.47 -5.39 -16.06
N PRO A 67 2.46 -4.72 -14.89
CA PRO A 67 3.11 -5.27 -13.71
C PRO A 67 2.39 -6.53 -13.21
N ALA A 68 3.13 -7.52 -12.74
CA ALA A 68 2.57 -8.78 -12.24
C ALA A 68 1.70 -8.58 -10.97
N ARG A 69 1.95 -7.49 -10.25
CA ARG A 69 1.23 -7.11 -9.01
C ARG A 69 1.13 -5.60 -8.91
N ARG A 70 0.16 -5.14 -8.14
CA ARG A 70 -0.02 -3.69 -7.89
C ARG A 70 -0.20 -3.42 -6.40
N LEU A 71 0.34 -2.31 -5.93
CA LEU A 71 0.09 -1.78 -4.60
C LEU A 71 -1.28 -1.14 -4.55
N VAL A 72 -2.09 -1.56 -3.57
CA VAL A 72 -3.46 -1.06 -3.36
C VAL A 72 -3.67 -0.64 -1.91
N GLY A 73 -4.67 0.20 -1.68
CA GLY A 73 -5.23 0.50 -0.38
C GLY A 73 -6.41 -0.43 -0.07
N LEU A 74 -6.54 -0.84 1.19
CA LEU A 74 -7.65 -1.62 1.71
C LEU A 74 -8.21 -0.96 2.97
N THR A 75 -9.53 -0.80 3.04
CA THR A 75 -10.24 -0.53 4.29
C THR A 75 -10.79 -1.84 4.84
N ILE A 76 -10.73 -2.03 6.16
CA ILE A 76 -11.05 -3.29 6.82
C ILE A 76 -12.36 -3.14 7.60
N GLN A 77 -13.34 -3.96 7.30
CA GLN A 77 -14.66 -3.93 7.94
C GLN A 77 -14.67 -4.67 9.29
N SER A 78 -13.74 -4.32 10.16
CA SER A 78 -13.57 -4.92 11.48
C SER A 78 -12.73 -4.00 12.36
N ARG A 79 -12.66 -4.28 13.67
CA ARG A 79 -11.69 -3.64 14.56
C ARG A 79 -10.31 -4.32 14.55
N ARG A 80 -10.18 -5.46 13.86
CA ARG A 80 -8.92 -6.19 13.75
C ARG A 80 -8.00 -5.47 12.77
N ILE A 81 -6.73 -5.35 13.14
CA ILE A 81 -5.70 -4.67 12.36
C ILE A 81 -4.92 -5.71 11.58
N PRO A 82 -4.92 -5.65 10.25
CA PRO A 82 -4.05 -6.48 9.42
C PRO A 82 -2.57 -6.20 9.74
N ARG A 83 -1.73 -7.21 9.57
CA ARG A 83 -0.30 -7.08 9.76
C ARG A 83 0.44 -7.48 8.49
N HIS A 84 1.68 -7.02 8.39
CA HIS A 84 2.57 -7.44 7.32
C HIS A 84 2.59 -8.97 7.17
N GLY A 85 2.50 -9.45 5.93
CA GLY A 85 2.51 -10.88 5.61
C GLY A 85 1.14 -11.57 5.66
N TYR A 86 0.07 -10.91 6.10
CA TYR A 86 -1.26 -11.53 6.09
C TYR A 86 -1.78 -11.69 4.66
N PRO A 87 -2.34 -12.87 4.30
CA PRO A 87 -2.89 -13.10 2.98
C PRO A 87 -4.10 -12.18 2.69
N VAL A 88 -4.18 -11.70 1.46
CA VAL A 88 -5.39 -11.10 0.91
C VAL A 88 -6.08 -12.14 0.05
N LEU A 89 -7.37 -12.30 0.24
CA LEU A 89 -8.21 -13.28 -0.44
C LEU A 89 -9.16 -12.57 -1.41
N ALA A 90 -9.33 -13.13 -2.59
CA ALA A 90 -10.39 -12.80 -3.55
C ALA A 90 -11.28 -14.05 -3.69
N ASP A 91 -12.55 -13.95 -3.34
CA ASP A 91 -13.50 -15.08 -3.33
C ASP A 91 -12.96 -16.33 -2.60
N GLY A 92 -12.21 -16.10 -1.51
CA GLY A 92 -11.61 -17.15 -0.69
C GLY A 92 -10.27 -17.70 -1.19
N VAL A 93 -9.76 -17.23 -2.33
CA VAL A 93 -8.47 -17.64 -2.90
C VAL A 93 -7.41 -16.56 -2.64
N VAL A 94 -6.21 -16.95 -2.24
CA VAL A 94 -5.11 -16.00 -1.99
C VAL A 94 -4.76 -15.29 -3.31
N CYS A 95 -4.91 -13.96 -3.31
CA CYS A 95 -4.60 -13.09 -4.45
C CYS A 95 -3.51 -12.07 -4.14
N GLY A 96 -3.05 -11.98 -2.90
CA GLY A 96 -2.05 -10.98 -2.53
C GLY A 96 -1.61 -11.07 -1.07
N THR A 97 -0.87 -10.05 -0.64
CA THR A 97 -0.29 -10.00 0.72
C THR A 97 -0.31 -8.58 1.25
N VAL A 98 -0.72 -8.43 2.50
CA VAL A 98 -0.64 -7.17 3.24
C VAL A 98 0.82 -6.77 3.47
N THR A 99 1.16 -5.54 3.15
CA THR A 99 2.50 -4.98 3.37
C THR A 99 2.55 -4.12 4.63
N SER A 100 1.49 -3.35 4.89
CA SER A 100 1.37 -2.50 6.08
C SER A 100 -0.08 -2.43 6.53
N GLY A 101 -0.30 -2.30 7.84
CA GLY A 101 -1.64 -2.12 8.38
C GLY A 101 -1.61 -1.44 9.74
N ALA A 102 -2.54 -0.49 9.93
CA ALA A 102 -2.68 0.28 11.15
C ALA A 102 -4.15 0.70 11.37
N PRO A 103 -4.52 1.05 12.62
CA PRO A 103 -5.75 1.80 12.83
C PRO A 103 -5.61 3.18 12.21
N SER A 104 -6.65 3.69 11.56
CA SER A 104 -6.71 5.07 11.10
C SER A 104 -7.60 5.88 12.06
N PRO A 105 -7.02 6.78 12.85
CA PRO A 105 -7.80 7.70 13.69
C PRO A 105 -8.68 8.65 12.86
N THR A 106 -8.18 9.04 11.68
CA THR A 106 -8.91 9.95 10.79
C THR A 106 -10.16 9.31 10.19
N LEU A 107 -10.07 8.02 9.80
CA LEU A 107 -11.19 7.29 9.18
C LEU A 107 -12.01 6.48 10.19
N GLY A 108 -11.54 6.33 11.43
CA GLY A 108 -12.20 5.56 12.49
C GLY A 108 -12.24 4.04 12.26
N GLN A 109 -11.42 3.52 11.32
CA GLN A 109 -11.36 2.11 10.98
C GLN A 109 -9.93 1.67 10.61
N PRO A 110 -9.60 0.38 10.68
CA PRO A 110 -8.31 -0.11 10.22
C PRO A 110 -8.16 0.02 8.69
N ILE A 111 -6.94 0.36 8.28
CA ILE A 111 -6.52 0.45 6.89
C ILE A 111 -5.29 -0.40 6.66
N ALA A 112 -5.07 -0.83 5.43
CA ALA A 112 -3.89 -1.57 5.04
C ALA A 112 -3.45 -1.21 3.61
N MET A 113 -2.16 -1.33 3.36
CA MET A 113 -1.64 -1.45 2.01
C MET A 113 -1.33 -2.91 1.73
N ALA A 114 -1.50 -3.35 0.50
CA ALA A 114 -1.24 -4.70 0.06
C ALA A 114 -0.75 -4.73 -1.38
N TYR A 115 0.06 -5.70 -1.73
CA TYR A 115 0.29 -6.08 -3.10
C TYR A 115 -0.73 -7.13 -3.52
N LEU A 116 -1.50 -6.85 -4.58
CA LEU A 116 -2.38 -7.81 -5.24
C LEU A 116 -1.79 -8.24 -6.57
N ASN A 117 -1.89 -9.53 -6.86
CA ASN A 117 -1.58 -10.08 -8.17
C ASN A 117 -2.56 -9.53 -9.20
N VAL A 118 -2.06 -9.08 -10.34
CA VAL A 118 -2.89 -8.62 -11.45
C VAL A 118 -3.41 -9.85 -12.21
N GLY A 119 -4.72 -9.93 -12.37
CA GLY A 119 -5.38 -11.02 -13.07
C GLY A 119 -6.83 -10.71 -13.43
N PRO A 120 -7.45 -11.47 -14.33
CA PRO A 120 -8.85 -11.28 -14.70
C PRO A 120 -9.77 -11.36 -13.48
N GLY A 121 -10.66 -10.36 -13.31
CA GLY A 121 -11.67 -10.35 -12.25
C GLY A 121 -11.18 -9.89 -10.87
N ALA A 122 -9.94 -9.48 -10.72
CA ALA A 122 -9.41 -9.03 -9.43
C ALA A 122 -10.12 -7.77 -8.89
N ASP A 123 -10.70 -6.95 -9.75
CA ASP A 123 -11.36 -5.70 -9.36
C ASP A 123 -12.81 -5.90 -8.90
N ASP A 124 -13.48 -6.97 -9.35
CA ASP A 124 -14.88 -7.27 -9.01
C ASP A 124 -15.03 -8.34 -7.91
N ALA A 125 -13.92 -8.92 -7.45
CA ALA A 125 -13.92 -9.99 -6.45
C ALA A 125 -14.28 -9.47 -5.05
N VAL A 126 -14.92 -10.31 -4.25
CA VAL A 126 -15.15 -10.06 -2.84
C VAL A 126 -13.82 -10.23 -2.08
N LEU A 127 -13.28 -9.11 -1.62
CA LEU A 127 -11.99 -9.12 -0.94
C LEU A 127 -12.13 -9.36 0.56
N ALA A 128 -11.20 -10.11 1.10
CA ALA A 128 -11.01 -10.28 2.54
C ALA A 128 -9.51 -10.35 2.88
N VAL A 129 -9.17 -10.08 4.13
CA VAL A 129 -7.84 -10.34 4.67
C VAL A 129 -7.93 -11.51 5.64
N ASP A 130 -7.09 -12.53 5.46
CA ASP A 130 -6.97 -13.58 6.47
C ASP A 130 -6.25 -13.05 7.70
N ILE A 131 -7.00 -12.81 8.77
CA ILE A 131 -6.48 -12.37 10.04
C ILE A 131 -6.51 -13.53 11.04
N ARG A 132 -5.42 -14.28 11.10
CA ARG A 132 -5.25 -15.43 12.02
C ARG A 132 -6.29 -16.55 11.76
N GLY A 133 -6.50 -16.91 10.50
CA GLY A 133 -7.42 -17.97 10.10
C GLY A 133 -8.88 -17.54 9.97
N GLU A 134 -9.17 -16.24 10.07
CA GLU A 134 -10.49 -15.67 9.85
C GLU A 134 -10.47 -14.70 8.67
N ALA A 135 -11.30 -14.95 7.66
CA ALA A 135 -11.46 -14.08 6.51
C ALA A 135 -12.27 -12.82 6.91
N VAL A 136 -11.60 -11.71 7.09
CA VAL A 136 -12.19 -10.43 7.47
C VAL A 136 -12.47 -9.61 6.21
N PRO A 137 -13.71 -9.16 5.97
CA PRO A 137 -14.04 -8.40 4.77
C PRO A 137 -13.21 -7.14 4.63
N ALA A 138 -12.77 -6.87 3.41
CA ALA A 138 -11.99 -5.70 3.04
C ALA A 138 -12.54 -5.08 1.75
N GLN A 139 -12.29 -3.79 1.56
CA GLN A 139 -12.67 -3.06 0.35
C GLN A 139 -11.47 -2.36 -0.24
N LEU A 140 -11.34 -2.40 -1.56
CA LEU A 140 -10.37 -1.58 -2.28
C LEU A 140 -10.67 -0.10 -2.04
N THR A 141 -9.60 0.66 -1.86
CA THR A 141 -9.66 2.10 -1.60
C THR A 141 -8.50 2.76 -2.32
N ASP A 142 -8.79 3.88 -2.95
CA ASP A 142 -7.76 4.69 -3.60
C ASP A 142 -6.74 5.23 -2.58
N LEU A 143 -5.49 5.33 -3.02
CA LEU A 143 -4.44 5.99 -2.26
C LEU A 143 -4.27 7.45 -2.75
N PRO A 144 -4.12 8.41 -1.82
CA PRO A 144 -4.05 8.26 -0.36
C PRO A 144 -5.41 8.00 0.29
N PHE A 145 -5.42 7.29 1.42
CA PHE A 145 -6.65 7.06 2.21
C PHE A 145 -7.26 8.37 2.72
N TYR A 146 -6.42 9.34 3.01
CA TYR A 146 -6.80 10.68 3.46
C TYR A 146 -6.01 11.75 2.72
N SER A 147 -6.73 12.74 2.20
CA SER A 147 -6.17 13.95 1.60
C SER A 147 -6.82 15.16 2.24
N ARG A 148 -6.01 16.14 2.68
CA ARG A 148 -6.55 17.42 3.12
C ARG A 148 -7.20 18.12 1.93
N SER A 149 -8.49 18.44 2.06
CA SER A 149 -9.09 19.47 1.20
C SER A 149 -8.36 20.79 1.44
N ARG A 150 -7.87 21.39 0.38
CA ARG A 150 -7.32 22.76 0.41
C ARG A 150 -8.44 23.77 0.50
#